data_de3935662d67ff658e171d1622818bb0
#
_entry.id   de3935662d67ff658e171d1622818bb0
#
_cell.length_a   1.000
_cell.length_b   1.000
_cell.length_c   1.000
_cell.angle_alpha   90.00
_cell.angle_beta   90.00
_cell.angle_gamma   90.00
#
_symmetry.space_group_name_H-M   'P 1'
#
loop_
_entity.id
_entity.type
_entity.pdbx_description
1 polymer ?
#
loop_
_entity_poly.entity_id
_entity_poly.type
_entity_poly.pdbx_seq_one_letter_code
_entity_poly.pdbx_strand_id
1 'polypeptide(L)'
;MPSHTFDALLRSLPKGELAPVYYLHGPEDILKDEAVQAIVERALDPALRDFNYDQRSAAQLDPESIYALCTTLPMMAERRVVVLREVEGWKRKPKARAAFLRYLERPAVETVVILVQGAAEEAEDKDLVRGAYAVACEPLPAERARSWLLRRAGSLGVALEDAAAEHLLLATGNDLGTVAAELQKLAALPAGAPLTAAQVGELVGVRHGETIVDWRDAVLDGAAGRAAAMLGPLLDQPGVSGVKLITLLGTTLAGVGLARSHYDRRVRGPSLERLMFDRLRQLRLFGLPDWKQESAHWACWAADWPAGRVRNALRAARDADQALKNTTISDERGILTDLVLRLTVARAEAA
;
A
#
# COMPACT_ATOMS: atom_id res chain seq x y z
N MET A 1 1.36 -16.90 18.75
CA MET A 1 2.48 -15.93 18.77
C MET A 1 2.07 -14.73 17.95
N PRO A 2 2.59 -13.52 18.18
CA PRO A 2 2.31 -12.41 17.25
C PRO A 2 2.96 -12.70 15.89
N SER A 3 2.34 -12.21 14.81
CA SER A 3 2.88 -12.33 13.46
C SER A 3 4.20 -11.56 13.34
N HIS A 4 5.14 -12.10 12.57
CA HIS A 4 6.38 -11.43 12.22
C HIS A 4 6.14 -10.34 11.17
N THR A 5 7.02 -9.36 11.09
CA THR A 5 6.98 -8.38 9.99
C THR A 5 7.70 -8.92 8.76
N PHE A 6 7.38 -8.40 7.58
CA PHE A 6 8.07 -8.73 6.33
C PHE A 6 9.60 -8.56 6.43
N ASP A 7 10.09 -7.47 7.03
CA ASP A 7 11.54 -7.26 7.21
C ASP A 7 12.16 -8.24 8.20
N ALA A 8 11.40 -8.72 9.18
CA ALA A 8 11.88 -9.74 10.10
C ALA A 8 12.08 -11.07 9.38
N LEU A 9 11.16 -11.44 8.49
CA LEU A 9 11.31 -12.61 7.62
C LEU A 9 12.58 -12.48 6.78
N LEU A 10 12.76 -11.40 6.01
CA LEU A 10 13.92 -11.23 5.14
C LEU A 10 15.26 -11.29 5.89
N ARG A 11 15.30 -10.81 7.13
CA ARG A 11 16.51 -10.89 7.97
C ARG A 11 16.76 -12.28 8.54
N SER A 12 15.72 -13.08 8.72
CA SER A 12 15.83 -14.43 9.30
C SER A 12 16.22 -15.48 8.25
N LEU A 13 15.74 -15.38 7.00
CA LEU A 13 15.97 -16.36 5.95
C LEU A 13 17.45 -16.72 5.71
N PRO A 14 18.42 -15.77 5.67
CA PRO A 14 19.83 -16.12 5.46
C PRO A 14 20.48 -16.82 6.67
N LYS A 15 19.94 -16.66 7.86
CA LYS A 15 20.58 -17.02 9.14
C LYS A 15 19.96 -18.24 9.80
N GLY A 16 18.74 -18.62 9.44
CA GLY A 16 17.95 -19.62 10.13
C GLY A 16 17.61 -20.83 9.27
N GLU A 17 17.09 -21.85 9.93
CA GLU A 17 16.40 -22.95 9.28
C GLU A 17 15.05 -22.48 8.76
N LEU A 18 14.62 -23.00 7.61
CA LEU A 18 13.30 -22.73 7.06
C LEU A 18 12.21 -23.32 7.95
N ALA A 19 11.19 -22.55 8.25
CA ALA A 19 10.00 -23.09 8.90
C ALA A 19 9.27 -24.04 7.94
N PRO A 20 8.66 -25.13 8.43
CA PRO A 20 7.95 -26.06 7.58
C PRO A 20 6.67 -25.45 6.97
N VAL A 21 6.06 -24.49 7.67
CA VAL A 21 4.85 -23.78 7.18
C VAL A 21 4.97 -22.28 7.45
N TYR A 22 4.77 -21.49 6.41
CA TYR A 22 4.64 -20.03 6.45
C TYR A 22 3.19 -19.63 6.19
N TYR A 23 2.73 -18.56 6.84
CA TYR A 23 1.43 -17.96 6.58
C TYR A 23 1.60 -16.45 6.34
N LEU A 24 1.38 -16.02 5.09
CA LEU A 24 1.50 -14.65 4.64
C LEU A 24 0.12 -14.02 4.55
N HIS A 25 -0.13 -12.98 5.33
CA HIS A 25 -1.42 -12.28 5.40
C HIS A 25 -1.25 -10.77 5.40
N GLY A 26 -2.33 -10.03 5.25
CA GLY A 26 -2.35 -8.57 5.16
C GLY A 26 -2.65 -8.07 3.75
N PRO A 27 -2.85 -6.74 3.60
CA PRO A 27 -3.34 -6.14 2.36
C PRO A 27 -2.27 -5.98 1.26
N GLU A 28 -0.97 -6.03 1.59
CA GLU A 28 0.10 -5.75 0.63
C GLU A 28 0.52 -7.00 -0.16
N ASP A 29 -0.10 -7.22 -1.32
CA ASP A 29 0.17 -8.40 -2.17
C ASP A 29 1.61 -8.43 -2.66
N ILE A 30 2.19 -7.27 -3.00
CA ILE A 30 3.58 -7.21 -3.48
C ILE A 30 4.59 -7.73 -2.42
N LEU A 31 4.36 -7.44 -1.16
CA LEU A 31 5.21 -7.94 -0.07
C LEU A 31 5.01 -9.45 0.16
N LYS A 32 3.77 -9.95 -0.02
CA LYS A 32 3.50 -11.39 0.03
C LYS A 32 4.22 -12.12 -1.11
N ASP A 33 4.18 -11.59 -2.32
CA ASP A 33 4.86 -12.16 -3.48
C ASP A 33 6.40 -12.14 -3.32
N GLU A 34 6.96 -11.05 -2.80
CA GLU A 34 8.38 -11.00 -2.46
C GLU A 34 8.76 -11.99 -1.36
N ALA A 35 7.91 -12.15 -0.35
CA ALA A 35 8.13 -13.14 0.71
C ALA A 35 8.12 -14.58 0.15
N VAL A 36 7.15 -14.91 -0.71
CA VAL A 36 7.10 -16.20 -1.42
C VAL A 36 8.39 -16.42 -2.19
N GLN A 37 8.80 -15.45 -3.01
CA GLN A 37 9.99 -15.56 -3.82
C GLN A 37 11.25 -15.75 -2.96
N ALA A 38 11.42 -14.98 -1.90
CA ALA A 38 12.57 -15.09 -1.00
C ALA A 38 12.64 -16.46 -0.28
N ILE A 39 11.49 -16.99 0.14
CA ILE A 39 11.42 -18.34 0.74
C ILE A 39 11.76 -19.41 -0.28
N VAL A 40 11.23 -19.31 -1.52
CA VAL A 40 11.49 -20.27 -2.60
C VAL A 40 12.96 -20.28 -2.98
N GLU A 41 13.57 -19.11 -3.16
CA GLU A 41 15.00 -18.97 -3.48
C GLU A 41 15.91 -19.54 -2.39
N ARG A 42 15.48 -19.44 -1.14
CA ARG A 42 16.21 -20.03 0.00
C ARG A 42 16.04 -21.54 0.10
N ALA A 43 14.88 -22.07 -0.34
CA ALA A 43 14.50 -23.48 -0.17
C ALA A 43 14.97 -24.36 -1.33
N LEU A 44 15.04 -23.82 -2.55
CA LEU A 44 15.25 -24.59 -3.78
C LEU A 44 16.46 -24.11 -4.56
N ASP A 45 17.21 -25.08 -5.09
CA ASP A 45 18.18 -24.81 -6.15
C ASP A 45 17.41 -24.41 -7.43
N PRO A 46 17.80 -23.31 -8.10
CA PRO A 46 17.17 -22.88 -9.36
C PRO A 46 17.07 -23.96 -10.41
N ALA A 47 18.08 -24.85 -10.53
CA ALA A 47 18.10 -25.94 -11.49
C ALA A 47 17.04 -27.04 -11.19
N LEU A 48 16.61 -27.18 -9.95
CA LEU A 48 15.66 -28.21 -9.50
C LEU A 48 14.27 -27.65 -9.21
N ARG A 49 14.06 -26.34 -9.43
CA ARG A 49 12.82 -25.63 -9.08
C ARG A 49 11.62 -26.23 -9.80
N ASP A 50 11.69 -26.48 -11.08
CA ASP A 50 10.55 -26.95 -11.88
C ASP A 50 9.99 -28.31 -11.42
N PHE A 51 10.80 -29.13 -10.76
CA PHE A 51 10.40 -30.43 -10.23
C PHE A 51 9.90 -30.36 -8.77
N ASN A 52 10.24 -29.29 -8.06
CA ASN A 52 10.03 -29.19 -6.62
C ASN A 52 9.23 -27.97 -6.18
N TYR A 53 8.62 -27.25 -7.13
CA TYR A 53 7.77 -26.10 -6.87
C TYR A 53 6.37 -26.32 -7.40
N ASP A 54 5.39 -26.24 -6.51
CA ASP A 54 3.97 -26.26 -6.87
C ASP A 54 3.27 -25.03 -6.34
N GLN A 55 2.42 -24.41 -7.16
CA GLN A 55 1.53 -23.35 -6.75
C GLN A 55 0.10 -23.68 -7.14
N ARG A 56 -0.84 -23.61 -6.18
CA ARG A 56 -2.26 -23.90 -6.38
C ARG A 56 -3.14 -22.90 -5.64
N SER A 57 -4.39 -22.73 -6.11
CA SER A 57 -5.42 -22.03 -5.34
C SER A 57 -6.00 -22.99 -4.29
N ALA A 58 -5.87 -22.63 -3.02
CA ALA A 58 -6.42 -23.39 -1.90
C ALA A 58 -7.95 -23.50 -1.97
N ALA A 59 -8.60 -22.49 -2.58
CA ALA A 59 -10.04 -22.49 -2.81
C ALA A 59 -10.53 -23.61 -3.76
N GLN A 60 -9.64 -24.18 -4.58
CA GLN A 60 -10.00 -25.23 -5.55
C GLN A 60 -9.69 -26.64 -5.03
N LEU A 61 -8.83 -26.79 -4.04
CA LEU A 61 -8.37 -28.08 -3.55
C LEU A 61 -9.40 -28.77 -2.64
N ASP A 62 -9.44 -30.09 -2.75
CA ASP A 62 -10.10 -30.99 -1.79
C ASP A 62 -9.12 -31.46 -0.70
N PRO A 63 -9.62 -32.12 0.38
CA PRO A 63 -8.77 -32.56 1.49
C PRO A 63 -7.66 -33.56 1.09
N GLU A 64 -7.93 -34.43 0.13
CA GLU A 64 -6.99 -35.47 -0.33
C GLU A 64 -5.86 -34.84 -1.14
N SER A 65 -6.21 -33.92 -2.04
CA SER A 65 -5.25 -33.15 -2.85
C SER A 65 -4.33 -32.28 -1.97
N ILE A 66 -4.85 -31.65 -0.93
CA ILE A 66 -4.04 -30.88 0.03
C ILE A 66 -3.01 -31.78 0.71
N TYR A 67 -3.46 -32.93 1.22
CA TYR A 67 -2.58 -33.87 1.89
C TYR A 67 -1.51 -34.43 0.93
N ALA A 68 -1.89 -34.86 -0.26
CA ALA A 68 -0.99 -35.36 -1.27
C ALA A 68 0.10 -34.32 -1.66
N LEU A 69 -0.31 -33.06 -1.93
CA LEU A 69 0.62 -31.99 -2.26
C LEU A 69 1.65 -31.73 -1.14
N CYS A 70 1.17 -31.70 0.11
CA CYS A 70 2.01 -31.36 1.26
C CYS A 70 2.91 -32.53 1.72
N THR A 71 2.63 -33.80 1.31
CA THR A 71 3.38 -34.99 1.72
C THR A 71 4.17 -35.65 0.60
N THR A 72 4.05 -35.17 -0.63
CA THR A 72 4.84 -35.67 -1.76
C THR A 72 6.32 -35.36 -1.52
N LEU A 73 7.17 -36.35 -1.66
CA LEU A 73 8.62 -36.21 -1.48
C LEU A 73 9.25 -35.35 -2.60
N PRO A 74 10.32 -34.60 -2.29
CA PRO A 74 11.05 -33.85 -3.27
C PRO A 74 11.75 -34.76 -4.29
N MET A 75 11.94 -34.27 -5.52
CA MET A 75 12.63 -34.98 -6.58
C MET A 75 14.05 -34.44 -6.71
N MET A 76 15.05 -35.29 -6.42
CA MET A 76 16.48 -34.95 -6.51
C MET A 76 16.92 -33.72 -5.73
N ALA A 77 16.15 -33.31 -4.72
CA ALA A 77 16.40 -32.15 -3.86
C ALA A 77 16.16 -32.51 -2.39
N GLU A 78 16.68 -31.71 -1.48
CA GLU A 78 16.41 -31.89 -0.04
C GLU A 78 15.01 -31.46 0.35
N ARG A 79 14.46 -30.51 -0.41
CA ARG A 79 13.15 -29.92 -0.07
C ARG A 79 12.32 -29.66 -1.33
N ARG A 80 11.01 -29.61 -1.13
CA ARG A 80 10.07 -29.04 -2.11
C ARG A 80 9.32 -27.88 -1.49
N VAL A 81 8.76 -27.01 -2.33
CA VAL A 81 7.94 -25.87 -1.92
C VAL A 81 6.55 -25.99 -2.50
N VAL A 82 5.54 -25.84 -1.66
CA VAL A 82 4.14 -25.80 -2.05
C VAL A 82 3.56 -24.47 -1.65
N VAL A 83 3.08 -23.69 -2.63
CA VAL A 83 2.41 -22.40 -2.39
C VAL A 83 0.92 -22.57 -2.56
N LEU A 84 0.16 -22.32 -1.50
CA LEU A 84 -1.29 -22.35 -1.49
C LEU A 84 -1.81 -20.91 -1.34
N ARG A 85 -2.36 -20.39 -2.44
CA ARG A 85 -2.96 -19.05 -2.48
C ARG A 85 -4.45 -19.10 -2.18
N GLU A 86 -5.03 -17.96 -1.80
CA GLU A 86 -6.48 -17.82 -1.54
C GLU A 86 -6.96 -18.73 -0.40
N VAL A 87 -6.16 -18.83 0.67
CA VAL A 87 -6.47 -19.71 1.80
C VAL A 87 -7.74 -19.29 2.55
N GLU A 88 -8.19 -18.05 2.43
CA GLU A 88 -9.48 -17.58 2.92
C GLU A 88 -10.67 -18.35 2.28
N GLY A 89 -10.49 -18.91 1.09
CA GLY A 89 -11.46 -19.77 0.42
C GLY A 89 -11.86 -21.02 1.24
N TRP A 90 -10.99 -21.44 2.17
CA TRP A 90 -11.28 -22.53 3.09
C TRP A 90 -12.42 -22.24 4.08
N LYS A 91 -12.78 -20.97 4.30
CA LYS A 91 -13.98 -20.61 5.07
C LYS A 91 -15.25 -21.28 4.52
N ARG A 92 -15.29 -21.49 3.19
CA ARG A 92 -16.39 -22.18 2.47
C ARG A 92 -16.15 -23.67 2.31
N LYS A 93 -14.98 -24.18 2.69
CA LYS A 93 -14.57 -25.59 2.57
C LYS A 93 -14.05 -26.15 3.90
N PRO A 94 -14.89 -26.32 4.92
CA PRO A 94 -14.45 -26.68 6.27
C PRO A 94 -13.70 -28.02 6.35
N LYS A 95 -13.99 -28.98 5.46
CA LYS A 95 -13.28 -30.26 5.39
C LYS A 95 -11.83 -30.06 4.90
N ALA A 96 -11.61 -29.24 3.89
CA ALA A 96 -10.28 -28.91 3.37
C ALA A 96 -9.46 -28.19 4.43
N ARG A 97 -10.05 -27.19 5.10
CA ARG A 97 -9.42 -26.47 6.23
C ARG A 97 -9.04 -27.44 7.35
N ALA A 98 -9.93 -28.32 7.77
CA ALA A 98 -9.65 -29.29 8.83
C ALA A 98 -8.52 -30.26 8.46
N ALA A 99 -8.45 -30.68 7.19
CA ALA A 99 -7.34 -31.52 6.70
C ALA A 99 -6.00 -30.78 6.78
N PHE A 100 -5.95 -29.50 6.40
CA PHE A 100 -4.74 -28.71 6.50
C PHE A 100 -4.35 -28.44 7.97
N LEU A 101 -5.28 -28.11 8.85
CA LEU A 101 -4.99 -27.90 10.28
C LEU A 101 -4.44 -29.17 10.92
N ARG A 102 -4.89 -30.36 10.52
CA ARG A 102 -4.31 -31.63 10.97
C ARG A 102 -2.88 -31.83 10.43
N TYR A 103 -2.62 -31.47 9.18
CA TYR A 103 -1.26 -31.47 8.63
C TYR A 103 -0.34 -30.53 9.40
N LEU A 104 -0.86 -29.37 9.81
CA LEU A 104 -0.10 -28.34 10.55
C LEU A 104 0.37 -28.81 11.94
N GLU A 105 -0.29 -29.80 12.53
CA GLU A 105 0.15 -30.41 13.82
C GLU A 105 1.46 -31.21 13.64
N ARG A 106 1.68 -31.80 12.47
CA ARG A 106 2.87 -32.58 12.17
C ARG A 106 3.26 -32.42 10.67
N PRO A 107 3.83 -31.27 10.30
CA PRO A 107 4.21 -31.00 8.91
C PRO A 107 5.38 -31.88 8.46
N ALA A 108 5.41 -32.22 7.17
CA ALA A 108 6.53 -32.95 6.57
C ALA A 108 7.80 -32.08 6.59
N VAL A 109 8.92 -32.69 6.96
CA VAL A 109 10.20 -31.97 7.14
C VAL A 109 10.81 -31.56 5.79
N GLU A 110 10.55 -32.34 4.75
CA GLU A 110 11.06 -32.14 3.40
C GLU A 110 10.21 -31.14 2.59
N THR A 111 9.05 -30.72 3.13
CA THR A 111 8.16 -29.78 2.41
C THR A 111 8.08 -28.45 3.14
N VAL A 112 8.32 -27.36 2.41
CA VAL A 112 8.02 -26.01 2.86
C VAL A 112 6.68 -25.58 2.26
N VAL A 113 5.66 -25.41 3.10
CA VAL A 113 4.35 -24.94 2.66
C VAL A 113 4.22 -23.45 2.91
N ILE A 114 3.81 -22.69 1.90
CA ILE A 114 3.58 -21.26 2.00
C ILE A 114 2.10 -20.98 1.75
N LEU A 115 1.40 -20.53 2.76
CA LEU A 115 0.02 -20.11 2.72
C LEU A 115 -0.06 -18.63 2.44
N VAL A 116 -0.82 -18.24 1.42
CA VAL A 116 -0.98 -16.83 1.04
C VAL A 116 -2.47 -16.48 1.10
N GLN A 117 -2.79 -15.52 1.96
CA GLN A 117 -4.12 -14.94 2.06
C GLN A 117 -4.29 -13.82 1.05
N GLY A 118 -5.46 -13.71 0.40
CA GLY A 118 -5.79 -12.63 -0.53
C GLY A 118 -5.89 -11.28 0.17
N ALA A 119 -5.61 -10.19 -0.54
CA ALA A 119 -5.63 -8.82 0.01
C ALA A 119 -7.02 -8.35 0.44
N ALA A 120 -8.08 -8.88 -0.16
CA ALA A 120 -9.46 -8.52 0.19
C ALA A 120 -9.91 -9.06 1.56
N GLU A 121 -9.17 -9.98 2.15
CA GLU A 121 -9.48 -10.53 3.48
C GLU A 121 -8.66 -9.79 4.54
N GLU A 122 -9.31 -8.94 5.30
CA GLU A 122 -8.65 -8.11 6.33
C GLU A 122 -8.31 -8.89 7.62
N ALA A 123 -9.10 -9.93 7.94
CA ALA A 123 -8.93 -10.67 9.18
C ALA A 123 -7.95 -11.84 9.02
N GLU A 124 -6.90 -11.88 9.85
CA GLU A 124 -6.01 -13.04 9.93
C GLU A 124 -6.71 -14.30 10.43
N ASP A 125 -6.32 -15.47 9.93
CA ASP A 125 -6.78 -16.77 10.48
C ASP A 125 -5.95 -17.12 11.73
N LYS A 126 -6.58 -17.03 12.90
CA LYS A 126 -5.91 -17.24 14.19
C LYS A 126 -5.32 -18.65 14.37
N ASP A 127 -5.89 -19.67 13.76
CA ASP A 127 -5.35 -21.03 13.86
C ASP A 127 -4.09 -21.16 13.01
N LEU A 128 -4.06 -20.52 11.83
CA LEU A 128 -2.87 -20.46 10.97
C LEU A 128 -1.76 -19.63 11.63
N VAL A 129 -2.10 -18.48 12.24
CA VAL A 129 -1.11 -17.66 13.01
C VAL A 129 -0.49 -18.45 14.16
N ARG A 130 -1.27 -19.33 14.81
CA ARG A 130 -0.77 -20.13 15.95
C ARG A 130 0.16 -21.26 15.53
N GLY A 131 -0.12 -21.88 14.38
CA GLY A 131 0.57 -23.11 13.96
C GLY A 131 1.67 -22.89 12.93
N ALA A 132 1.72 -21.77 12.23
CA ALA A 132 2.68 -21.45 11.18
C ALA A 132 3.61 -20.30 11.57
N TYR A 133 4.69 -20.10 10.82
CA TYR A 133 5.47 -18.87 10.85
C TYR A 133 4.68 -17.78 10.15
N ALA A 134 3.86 -17.04 10.90
CA ALA A 134 2.99 -16.02 10.37
C ALA A 134 3.74 -14.71 10.09
N VAL A 135 3.49 -14.12 8.91
CA VAL A 135 4.09 -12.86 8.46
C VAL A 135 2.99 -11.89 8.06
N ALA A 136 2.95 -10.75 8.73
CA ALA A 136 2.05 -9.65 8.40
C ALA A 136 2.68 -8.76 7.33
N CYS A 137 2.03 -8.70 6.16
CA CYS A 137 2.40 -7.86 5.02
C CYS A 137 1.51 -6.62 5.03
N GLU A 138 1.81 -5.71 5.94
CA GLU A 138 1.09 -4.45 6.15
C GLU A 138 1.65 -3.34 5.26
N PRO A 139 0.85 -2.29 4.97
CA PRO A 139 1.33 -1.10 4.29
C PRO A 139 2.57 -0.52 4.96
N LEU A 140 3.55 -0.15 4.16
CA LEU A 140 4.79 0.38 4.67
C LEU A 140 4.65 1.89 4.98
N PRO A 141 5.13 2.36 6.14
CA PRO A 141 5.35 3.78 6.37
C PRO A 141 6.32 4.36 5.33
N ALA A 142 6.24 5.66 5.04
CA ALA A 142 6.99 6.33 3.98
C ALA A 142 8.49 6.01 3.97
N GLU A 143 9.17 6.07 5.14
CA GLU A 143 10.60 5.74 5.26
C GLU A 143 10.91 4.29 4.86
N ARG A 144 10.02 3.37 5.23
CA ARG A 144 10.17 1.95 4.89
C ARG A 144 9.81 1.67 3.43
N ALA A 145 8.80 2.36 2.88
CA ALA A 145 8.47 2.32 1.46
C ALA A 145 9.65 2.81 0.61
N ARG A 146 10.34 3.90 1.04
CA ARG A 146 11.55 4.39 0.39
C ARG A 146 12.69 3.35 0.44
N SER A 147 12.94 2.77 1.59
CA SER A 147 13.96 1.73 1.75
C SER A 147 13.64 0.49 0.91
N TRP A 148 12.38 0.09 0.83
CA TRP A 148 11.91 -0.99 -0.02
C TRP A 148 12.10 -0.67 -1.51
N LEU A 149 11.70 0.54 -1.95
CA LEU A 149 11.86 1.00 -3.33
C LEU A 149 13.33 0.95 -3.76
N LEU A 150 14.25 1.51 -2.97
CA LEU A 150 15.67 1.53 -3.31
C LEU A 150 16.27 0.12 -3.39
N ARG A 151 15.89 -0.78 -2.49
CA ARG A 151 16.30 -2.18 -2.54
C ARG A 151 15.77 -2.86 -3.81
N ARG A 152 14.50 -2.65 -4.15
CA ARG A 152 13.85 -3.21 -5.33
C ARG A 152 14.46 -2.67 -6.62
N ALA A 153 14.71 -1.36 -6.69
CA ALA A 153 15.41 -0.72 -7.80
C ALA A 153 16.80 -1.34 -8.01
N GLY A 154 17.58 -1.50 -6.94
CA GLY A 154 18.89 -2.14 -6.99
C GLY A 154 18.84 -3.59 -7.51
N SER A 155 17.84 -4.39 -7.10
CA SER A 155 17.65 -5.76 -7.62
C SER A 155 17.30 -5.80 -9.11
N LEU A 156 16.74 -4.75 -9.65
CA LEU A 156 16.40 -4.58 -11.07
C LEU A 156 17.50 -3.87 -11.87
N GLY A 157 18.63 -3.50 -11.23
CA GLY A 157 19.71 -2.76 -11.89
C GLY A 157 19.38 -1.29 -12.15
N VAL A 158 18.33 -0.74 -11.53
CA VAL A 158 17.91 0.66 -11.66
C VAL A 158 18.59 1.49 -10.58
N ALA A 159 19.41 2.46 -10.97
CA ALA A 159 19.98 3.45 -10.08
C ALA A 159 19.08 4.71 -10.07
N LEU A 160 18.71 5.19 -8.89
CA LEU A 160 17.88 6.37 -8.69
C LEU A 160 18.59 7.36 -7.77
N GLU A 161 18.48 8.66 -8.07
CA GLU A 161 18.81 9.70 -7.11
C GLU A 161 17.76 9.72 -5.98
N ASP A 162 18.11 10.25 -4.82
CA ASP A 162 17.19 10.36 -3.67
C ASP A 162 15.92 11.11 -4.02
N ALA A 163 16.03 12.24 -4.73
CA ALA A 163 14.88 13.01 -5.20
C ALA A 163 14.01 12.26 -6.22
N ALA A 164 14.60 11.37 -7.03
CA ALA A 164 13.87 10.53 -7.98
C ALA A 164 13.05 9.45 -7.25
N ALA A 165 13.63 8.85 -6.22
CA ALA A 165 12.94 7.85 -5.39
C ALA A 165 11.75 8.49 -4.63
N GLU A 166 11.93 9.67 -4.06
CA GLU A 166 10.85 10.42 -3.41
C GLU A 166 9.75 10.79 -4.41
N HIS A 167 10.15 11.30 -5.58
CA HIS A 167 9.19 11.64 -6.63
C HIS A 167 8.36 10.42 -7.06
N LEU A 168 8.99 9.26 -7.26
CA LEU A 168 8.30 8.03 -7.64
C LEU A 168 7.26 7.59 -6.58
N LEU A 169 7.60 7.66 -5.30
CA LEU A 169 6.67 7.34 -4.21
C LEU A 169 5.49 8.31 -4.17
N LEU A 170 5.74 9.61 -4.30
CA LEU A 170 4.69 10.62 -4.34
C LEU A 170 3.77 10.45 -5.55
N ALA A 171 4.36 10.21 -6.74
CA ALA A 171 3.63 10.00 -7.97
C ALA A 171 2.69 8.80 -7.91
N THR A 172 3.11 7.73 -7.25
CA THR A 172 2.33 6.50 -7.10
C THR A 172 1.43 6.47 -5.86
N GLY A 173 1.45 7.52 -5.04
CA GLY A 173 0.69 7.58 -3.78
C GLY A 173 1.12 6.52 -2.77
N ASN A 174 2.39 6.13 -2.75
CA ASN A 174 2.96 5.06 -1.93
C ASN A 174 2.35 3.67 -2.16
N ASP A 175 1.64 3.45 -3.26
CA ASP A 175 1.17 2.12 -3.66
C ASP A 175 2.33 1.27 -4.16
N LEU A 176 2.73 0.26 -3.38
CA LEU A 176 3.91 -0.55 -3.69
C LEU A 176 3.77 -1.36 -4.98
N GLY A 177 2.55 -1.78 -5.32
CA GLY A 177 2.26 -2.48 -6.56
C GLY A 177 2.53 -1.58 -7.78
N THR A 178 2.03 -0.36 -7.74
CA THR A 178 2.28 0.66 -8.77
C THR A 178 3.76 1.01 -8.84
N VAL A 179 4.43 1.23 -7.70
CA VAL A 179 5.89 1.46 -7.65
C VAL A 179 6.65 0.32 -8.33
N ALA A 180 6.31 -0.94 -8.05
CA ALA A 180 6.95 -2.10 -8.64
C ALA A 180 6.78 -2.13 -10.16
N ALA A 181 5.59 -1.82 -10.68
CA ALA A 181 5.30 -1.75 -12.10
C ALA A 181 6.12 -0.64 -12.79
N GLU A 182 6.20 0.54 -12.17
CA GLU A 182 7.00 1.64 -12.69
C GLU A 182 8.51 1.31 -12.69
N LEU A 183 9.02 0.69 -11.62
CA LEU A 183 10.41 0.23 -11.57
C LEU A 183 10.74 -0.78 -12.68
N GLN A 184 9.81 -1.67 -13.04
CA GLN A 184 10.00 -2.58 -14.16
C GLN A 184 10.11 -1.86 -15.51
N LYS A 185 9.34 -0.79 -15.72
CA LYS A 185 9.48 0.06 -16.92
C LYS A 185 10.85 0.76 -16.95
N LEU A 186 11.28 1.30 -15.80
CA LEU A 186 12.58 1.95 -15.69
C LEU A 186 13.74 0.95 -15.90
N ALA A 187 13.58 -0.30 -15.50
CA ALA A 187 14.58 -1.35 -15.71
C ALA A 187 14.74 -1.77 -17.19
N ALA A 188 13.77 -1.44 -18.05
CA ALA A 188 13.89 -1.64 -19.49
C ALA A 188 14.79 -0.61 -20.20
N LEU A 189 15.18 0.46 -19.49
CA LEU A 189 16.09 1.47 -20.03
C LEU A 189 17.52 0.95 -20.05
N PRO A 190 18.36 1.43 -20.98
CA PRO A 190 19.79 1.13 -20.95
C PRO A 190 20.43 1.53 -19.62
N ALA A 191 21.30 0.67 -19.09
CA ALA A 191 22.04 1.00 -17.87
C ALA A 191 22.89 2.27 -18.09
N GLY A 192 22.83 3.19 -17.11
CA GLY A 192 23.48 4.49 -17.23
C GLY A 192 23.69 5.15 -15.87
N ALA A 193 23.81 6.48 -15.87
CA ALA A 193 23.85 7.28 -14.65
C ALA A 193 22.55 7.15 -13.85
N PRO A 194 22.58 7.39 -12.52
CA PRO A 194 21.35 7.41 -11.72
C PRO A 194 20.30 8.34 -12.31
N LEU A 195 19.06 7.85 -12.38
CA LEU A 195 17.93 8.62 -12.91
C LEU A 195 17.58 9.77 -11.97
N THR A 196 17.42 10.95 -12.54
CA THR A 196 16.98 12.16 -11.83
C THR A 196 15.45 12.19 -11.66
N ALA A 197 14.94 13.03 -10.76
CA ALA A 197 13.51 13.24 -10.57
C ALA A 197 12.80 13.72 -11.86
N ALA A 198 13.46 14.55 -12.67
CA ALA A 198 12.92 15.01 -13.95
C ALA A 198 12.74 13.85 -14.95
N GLN A 199 13.76 13.00 -15.11
CA GLN A 199 13.71 11.84 -15.99
C GLN A 199 12.65 10.84 -15.55
N VAL A 200 12.55 10.56 -14.24
CA VAL A 200 11.50 9.69 -13.69
C VAL A 200 10.13 10.30 -13.95
N GLY A 201 9.95 11.60 -13.75
CA GLY A 201 8.69 12.30 -14.01
C GLY A 201 8.25 12.22 -15.47
N GLU A 202 9.17 12.30 -16.43
CA GLU A 202 8.85 12.13 -17.85
C GLU A 202 8.45 10.69 -18.21
N LEU A 203 9.11 9.70 -17.60
CA LEU A 203 8.90 8.28 -17.92
C LEU A 203 7.68 7.68 -17.21
N VAL A 204 7.43 8.09 -15.98
CA VAL A 204 6.28 7.67 -15.16
C VAL A 204 5.02 8.43 -15.54
N GLY A 205 5.14 9.48 -16.35
CA GLY A 205 4.01 10.31 -16.81
C GLY A 205 3.48 11.28 -15.75
N VAL A 206 4.19 11.41 -14.60
CA VAL A 206 3.84 12.35 -13.53
C VAL A 206 4.96 13.37 -13.37
N ARG A 207 4.68 14.61 -13.76
CA ARG A 207 5.64 15.72 -13.57
C ARG A 207 5.75 16.09 -12.10
N HIS A 208 6.93 16.53 -11.68
CA HIS A 208 7.12 17.08 -10.34
C HIS A 208 6.12 18.24 -10.12
N GLY A 209 5.34 18.18 -9.04
CA GLY A 209 4.31 19.16 -8.74
C GLY A 209 2.92 18.87 -9.34
N GLU A 210 2.72 17.69 -9.92
CA GLU A 210 1.43 17.22 -10.49
C GLU A 210 0.98 15.91 -9.84
N THR A 211 1.20 15.74 -8.53
CA THR A 211 0.70 14.59 -7.79
C THR A 211 -0.68 14.87 -7.18
N ILE A 212 -1.38 13.80 -6.76
CA ILE A 212 -2.65 13.93 -6.03
C ILE A 212 -2.49 14.72 -4.74
N VAL A 213 -1.29 14.67 -4.13
CA VAL A 213 -0.93 15.41 -2.91
C VAL A 213 -0.75 16.90 -3.24
N ASP A 214 -0.02 17.22 -4.31
CA ASP A 214 0.15 18.62 -4.76
C ASP A 214 -1.19 19.27 -5.09
N TRP A 215 -2.11 18.51 -5.71
CA TRP A 215 -3.47 18.97 -5.98
C TRP A 215 -4.24 19.27 -4.68
N ARG A 216 -4.22 18.36 -3.74
CA ARG A 216 -4.85 18.55 -2.42
C ARG A 216 -4.30 19.78 -1.73
N ASP A 217 -2.97 19.95 -1.73
CA ASP A 217 -2.30 21.09 -1.10
C ASP A 217 -2.71 22.40 -1.80
N ALA A 218 -2.74 22.42 -3.13
CA ALA A 218 -3.22 23.58 -3.89
C ALA A 218 -4.68 23.95 -3.55
N VAL A 219 -5.55 22.97 -3.32
CA VAL A 219 -6.94 23.20 -2.87
C VAL A 219 -6.97 23.81 -1.48
N LEU A 220 -6.22 23.26 -0.53
CA LEU A 220 -6.22 23.71 0.86
C LEU A 220 -5.53 25.08 1.03
N ASP A 221 -4.52 25.36 0.23
CA ASP A 221 -3.86 26.67 0.16
C ASP A 221 -4.71 27.75 -0.53
N GLY A 222 -5.81 27.33 -1.18
CA GLY A 222 -6.71 28.23 -1.91
C GLY A 222 -6.20 28.64 -3.30
N ALA A 223 -5.27 27.90 -3.88
CA ALA A 223 -4.71 28.14 -5.20
C ALA A 223 -5.63 27.58 -6.30
N ALA A 224 -6.84 28.15 -6.46
CA ALA A 224 -7.91 27.66 -7.34
C ALA A 224 -7.45 27.37 -8.77
N GLY A 225 -6.75 28.32 -9.39
CA GLY A 225 -6.29 28.19 -10.78
C GLY A 225 -5.30 27.04 -10.94
N ARG A 226 -4.35 26.87 -10.00
CA ARG A 226 -3.41 25.75 -9.99
C ARG A 226 -4.14 24.42 -9.80
N ALA A 227 -5.00 24.34 -8.79
CA ALA A 227 -5.75 23.12 -8.50
C ALA A 227 -6.64 22.68 -9.68
N ALA A 228 -7.31 23.62 -10.34
CA ALA A 228 -8.13 23.33 -11.53
C ALA A 228 -7.29 22.89 -12.75
N ALA A 229 -6.13 23.51 -12.97
CA ALA A 229 -5.22 23.16 -14.06
C ALA A 229 -4.65 21.75 -13.93
N MET A 230 -4.43 21.27 -12.69
CA MET A 230 -3.90 19.96 -12.40
C MET A 230 -4.90 18.81 -12.65
N LEU A 231 -6.22 19.07 -12.67
CA LEU A 231 -7.23 18.01 -12.77
C LEU A 231 -7.14 17.19 -14.06
N GLY A 232 -6.89 17.83 -15.21
CA GLY A 232 -6.74 17.11 -16.46
C GLY A 232 -5.58 16.12 -16.43
N PRO A 233 -4.33 16.60 -16.25
CA PRO A 233 -3.15 15.74 -16.15
C PRO A 233 -3.26 14.66 -15.09
N LEU A 234 -3.91 14.94 -13.94
CA LEU A 234 -4.08 13.95 -12.87
C LEU A 234 -5.05 12.83 -13.24
N LEU A 235 -6.20 13.16 -13.83
CA LEU A 235 -7.20 12.17 -14.21
C LEU A 235 -6.74 11.29 -15.40
N ASP A 236 -5.78 11.77 -16.19
CA ASP A 236 -5.16 11.01 -17.28
C ASP A 236 -4.11 9.99 -16.75
N GLN A 237 -3.71 10.09 -15.46
CA GLN A 237 -2.71 9.18 -14.88
C GLN A 237 -3.34 7.82 -14.55
N PRO A 238 -2.62 6.70 -14.82
CA PRO A 238 -3.07 5.37 -14.42
C PRO A 238 -3.30 5.26 -12.91
N GLY A 239 -4.47 4.76 -12.52
CA GLY A 239 -4.80 4.54 -11.11
C GLY A 239 -5.20 5.80 -10.32
N VAL A 240 -5.32 6.95 -10.96
CA VAL A 240 -5.96 8.16 -10.42
C VAL A 240 -7.41 8.22 -10.85
N SER A 241 -8.29 8.56 -9.92
CA SER A 241 -9.73 8.79 -10.16
C SER A 241 -10.23 9.91 -9.26
N GLY A 242 -11.33 10.53 -9.61
CA GLY A 242 -11.96 11.57 -8.79
C GLY A 242 -12.35 11.07 -7.40
N VAL A 243 -12.74 9.81 -7.28
CA VAL A 243 -13.00 9.19 -5.98
C VAL A 243 -11.73 9.17 -5.11
N LYS A 244 -10.57 8.83 -5.70
CA LYS A 244 -9.28 8.84 -4.99
C LYS A 244 -8.89 10.26 -4.56
N LEU A 245 -9.07 11.25 -5.43
CA LEU A 245 -8.84 12.67 -5.12
C LEU A 245 -9.73 13.16 -3.98
N ILE A 246 -11.03 12.87 -4.03
CA ILE A 246 -12.00 13.27 -2.99
C ILE A 246 -11.71 12.54 -1.68
N THR A 247 -11.32 11.28 -1.72
CA THR A 247 -10.97 10.50 -0.52
C THR A 247 -9.76 11.11 0.20
N LEU A 248 -8.70 11.43 -0.54
CA LEU A 248 -7.52 12.10 0.02
C LEU A 248 -7.89 13.46 0.62
N LEU A 249 -8.63 14.28 -0.14
CA LEU A 249 -9.08 15.60 0.31
C LEU A 249 -9.96 15.51 1.57
N GLY A 250 -10.93 14.60 1.58
CA GLY A 250 -11.84 14.38 2.72
C GLY A 250 -11.10 13.93 3.98
N THR A 251 -10.13 13.01 3.84
CA THR A 251 -9.27 12.54 4.93
C THR A 251 -8.45 13.70 5.49
N THR A 252 -7.86 14.52 4.62
CA THR A 252 -7.08 15.69 5.04
C THR A 252 -7.95 16.75 5.71
N LEU A 253 -9.13 17.05 5.15
CA LEU A 253 -10.10 17.99 5.77
C LEU A 253 -10.55 17.53 7.16
N ALA A 254 -10.77 16.23 7.37
CA ALA A 254 -11.08 15.69 8.69
C ALA A 254 -9.90 15.87 9.66
N GLY A 255 -8.67 15.64 9.20
CA GLY A 255 -7.45 15.90 9.97
C GLY A 255 -7.28 17.38 10.33
N VAL A 256 -7.49 18.28 9.37
CA VAL A 256 -7.47 19.73 9.59
C VAL A 256 -8.57 20.14 10.58
N GLY A 257 -9.75 19.54 10.50
CA GLY A 257 -10.84 19.78 11.47
C GLY A 257 -10.46 19.34 12.89
N LEU A 258 -9.78 18.22 13.03
CA LEU A 258 -9.25 17.77 14.32
C LEU A 258 -8.18 18.74 14.83
N ALA A 259 -7.22 19.12 14.00
CA ALA A 259 -6.18 20.09 14.32
C ALA A 259 -6.82 21.44 14.73
N ARG A 260 -7.84 21.91 14.00
CA ARG A 260 -8.59 23.11 14.32
C ARG A 260 -9.24 23.04 15.70
N SER A 261 -9.84 21.94 16.09
CA SER A 261 -10.46 21.80 17.41
C SER A 261 -9.46 21.96 18.56
N HIS A 262 -8.22 21.53 18.36
CA HIS A 262 -7.12 21.74 19.31
C HIS A 262 -6.55 23.16 19.23
N TYR A 263 -6.47 23.73 18.03
CA TYR A 263 -6.06 25.12 17.82
C TYR A 263 -6.99 26.10 18.55
N ASP A 264 -8.29 25.89 18.52
CA ASP A 264 -9.29 26.69 19.23
C ASP A 264 -9.15 26.57 20.76
N ARG A 265 -8.58 25.45 21.25
CA ARG A 265 -8.20 25.24 22.66
C ARG A 265 -6.80 25.78 22.99
N ARG A 266 -6.24 26.64 22.13
CA ARG A 266 -4.93 27.29 22.26
C ARG A 266 -3.71 26.36 22.15
N VAL A 267 -3.85 25.13 21.66
CA VAL A 267 -2.73 24.28 21.29
C VAL A 267 -2.23 24.70 19.90
N ARG A 268 -1.02 25.18 19.76
CA ARG A 268 -0.48 25.78 18.53
C ARG A 268 0.97 25.36 18.28
N GLY A 269 1.46 25.59 17.05
CA GLY A 269 2.84 25.37 16.64
C GLY A 269 3.32 23.95 16.89
N PRO A 270 4.58 23.74 17.33
CA PRO A 270 5.17 22.42 17.49
C PRO A 270 4.39 21.45 18.40
N SER A 271 3.65 21.98 19.39
CA SER A 271 2.79 21.17 20.27
C SER A 271 1.60 20.60 19.52
N LEU A 272 1.01 21.37 18.59
CA LEU A 272 -0.08 20.89 17.75
C LEU A 272 0.41 19.87 16.72
N GLU A 273 1.55 20.13 16.09
CA GLU A 273 2.19 19.20 15.13
C GLU A 273 2.46 17.84 15.78
N ARG A 274 3.09 17.85 16.97
CA ARG A 274 3.37 16.63 17.73
C ARG A 274 2.09 15.86 18.07
N LEU A 275 1.04 16.59 18.50
CA LEU A 275 -0.25 15.98 18.82
C LEU A 275 -0.87 15.33 17.57
N MET A 276 -0.83 16.00 16.41
CA MET A 276 -1.34 15.45 15.15
C MET A 276 -0.53 14.25 14.68
N PHE A 277 0.79 14.29 14.82
CA PHE A 277 1.66 13.16 14.52
C PHE A 277 1.30 11.91 15.37
N ASP A 278 1.12 12.10 16.68
CA ASP A 278 0.73 11.01 17.58
C ASP A 278 -0.66 10.44 17.21
N ARG A 279 -1.58 11.29 16.74
CA ARG A 279 -2.90 10.86 16.26
C ARG A 279 -2.80 10.08 14.96
N LEU A 280 -2.04 10.55 13.98
CA LEU A 280 -1.79 9.82 12.72
C LEU A 280 -1.19 8.44 13.00
N ARG A 281 -0.23 8.36 13.91
CA ARG A 281 0.39 7.10 14.32
C ARG A 281 -0.60 6.14 14.99
N GLN A 282 -1.54 6.65 15.78
CA GLN A 282 -2.59 5.85 16.43
C GLN A 282 -3.64 5.34 15.44
N LEU A 283 -4.08 6.22 14.53
CA LEU A 283 -5.16 5.92 13.58
C LEU A 283 -4.68 5.09 12.38
N ARG A 284 -3.36 5.06 12.12
CA ARG A 284 -2.74 4.36 10.96
C ARG A 284 -3.47 4.66 9.66
N LEU A 285 -3.78 5.92 9.41
CA LEU A 285 -4.53 6.34 8.23
C LEU A 285 -3.77 5.95 6.96
N PHE A 286 -4.47 5.24 6.10
CA PHE A 286 -3.96 4.78 4.82
C PHE A 286 -3.92 5.92 3.80
N GLY A 287 -2.94 5.91 2.88
CA GLY A 287 -2.91 6.82 1.73
C GLY A 287 -2.33 8.21 2.01
N LEU A 288 -1.81 8.47 3.20
CA LEU A 288 -1.05 9.69 3.50
C LEU A 288 0.45 9.43 3.35
N PRO A 289 1.19 10.24 2.58
CA PRO A 289 2.58 9.92 2.19
C PRO A 289 3.57 9.95 3.36
N ASP A 290 3.63 11.05 4.12
CA ASP A 290 4.54 11.23 5.25
C ASP A 290 3.78 11.81 6.44
N TRP A 291 3.65 11.05 7.51
CA TRP A 291 2.90 11.47 8.70
C TRP A 291 3.53 12.68 9.42
N LYS A 292 4.83 12.85 9.32
CA LYS A 292 5.51 14.00 9.91
C LYS A 292 5.19 15.28 9.13
N GLN A 293 5.29 15.21 7.81
CA GLN A 293 4.93 16.32 6.93
C GLN A 293 3.44 16.62 7.01
N GLU A 294 2.59 15.59 6.98
CA GLU A 294 1.14 15.74 7.11
C GLU A 294 0.73 16.40 8.43
N SER A 295 1.35 16.02 9.54
CA SER A 295 1.06 16.64 10.84
C SER A 295 1.41 18.13 10.87
N ALA A 296 2.51 18.53 10.22
CA ALA A 296 2.89 19.93 10.08
C ALA A 296 1.91 20.71 9.19
N HIS A 297 1.50 20.13 8.04
CA HIS A 297 0.50 20.72 7.14
C HIS A 297 -0.85 20.89 7.85
N TRP A 298 -1.35 19.87 8.57
CA TRP A 298 -2.61 19.97 9.30
C TRP A 298 -2.56 21.05 10.38
N ALA A 299 -1.45 21.19 11.08
CA ALA A 299 -1.26 22.22 12.08
C ALA A 299 -1.21 23.63 11.45
N CYS A 300 -0.60 23.76 10.28
CA CYS A 300 -0.55 25.01 9.51
C CYS A 300 -1.94 25.40 9.03
N TRP A 301 -2.64 24.52 8.32
CA TRP A 301 -3.99 24.79 7.80
C TRP A 301 -5.01 25.01 8.90
N ALA A 302 -4.81 24.47 10.09
CA ALA A 302 -5.72 24.70 11.22
C ALA A 302 -5.91 26.19 11.55
N ALA A 303 -4.91 27.05 11.28
CA ALA A 303 -5.02 28.50 11.47
C ALA A 303 -6.00 29.13 10.45
N ASP A 304 -5.91 28.73 9.18
CA ASP A 304 -6.61 29.32 8.04
C ASP A 304 -7.97 28.68 7.74
N TRP A 305 -8.28 27.56 8.42
CA TRP A 305 -9.49 26.78 8.22
C TRP A 305 -10.39 26.80 9.49
N PRO A 306 -11.25 27.81 9.69
CA PRO A 306 -12.22 27.83 10.79
C PRO A 306 -13.17 26.62 10.73
N ALA A 307 -13.66 26.17 11.88
CA ALA A 307 -14.52 24.99 11.99
C ALA A 307 -15.76 25.00 11.06
N GLY A 308 -16.34 26.19 10.81
CA GLY A 308 -17.44 26.36 9.86
C GLY A 308 -17.03 26.05 8.42
N ARG A 309 -15.85 26.55 8.00
CA ARG A 309 -15.30 26.30 6.68
C ARG A 309 -14.98 24.82 6.47
N VAL A 310 -14.36 24.17 7.44
CA VAL A 310 -14.07 22.71 7.40
C VAL A 310 -15.37 21.91 7.22
N ARG A 311 -16.42 22.22 7.99
CA ARG A 311 -17.72 21.53 7.87
C ARG A 311 -18.35 21.71 6.49
N ASN A 312 -18.29 22.91 5.92
CA ASN A 312 -18.82 23.18 4.59
C ASN A 312 -18.00 22.46 3.50
N ALA A 313 -16.68 22.44 3.65
CA ALA A 313 -15.78 21.70 2.74
C ALA A 313 -16.04 20.20 2.76
N LEU A 314 -16.22 19.60 3.94
CA LEU A 314 -16.56 18.17 4.07
C LEU A 314 -17.93 17.84 3.45
N ARG A 315 -18.92 18.75 3.57
CA ARG A 315 -20.20 18.58 2.88
C ARG A 315 -20.04 18.64 1.37
N ALA A 316 -19.29 19.62 0.86
CA ALA A 316 -19.04 19.75 -0.57
C ALA A 316 -18.28 18.52 -1.13
N ALA A 317 -17.28 18.01 -0.41
CA ALA A 317 -16.56 16.79 -0.78
C ALA A 317 -17.49 15.56 -0.81
N ARG A 318 -18.36 15.41 0.20
CA ARG A 318 -19.38 14.34 0.20
C ARG A 318 -20.34 14.45 -0.96
N ASP A 319 -20.84 15.65 -1.26
CA ASP A 319 -21.79 15.87 -2.34
C ASP A 319 -21.15 15.59 -3.71
N ALA A 320 -19.87 15.94 -3.88
CA ALA A 320 -19.08 15.57 -5.07
C ALA A 320 -18.85 14.05 -5.17
N ASP A 321 -18.54 13.35 -4.06
CA ASP A 321 -18.40 11.90 -4.04
C ASP A 321 -19.71 11.20 -4.43
N GLN A 322 -20.84 11.69 -3.92
CA GLN A 322 -22.16 11.18 -4.31
C GLN A 322 -22.48 11.46 -5.78
N ALA A 323 -22.10 12.63 -6.30
CA ALA A 323 -22.28 12.94 -7.72
C ALA A 323 -21.47 11.99 -8.62
N LEU A 324 -20.20 11.71 -8.27
CA LEU A 324 -19.36 10.75 -9.00
C LEU A 324 -19.93 9.33 -9.03
N LYS A 325 -20.59 8.92 -7.95
CA LYS A 325 -21.12 7.55 -7.80
C LYS A 325 -22.52 7.34 -8.40
N ASN A 326 -23.33 8.40 -8.45
CA ASN A 326 -24.77 8.30 -8.74
C ASN A 326 -25.18 8.92 -10.08
N THR A 327 -24.28 9.58 -10.81
CA THR A 327 -24.62 10.21 -12.07
C THR A 327 -24.24 9.35 -13.27
N THR A 328 -25.12 9.30 -14.28
CA THR A 328 -24.81 8.78 -15.62
C THR A 328 -23.96 9.79 -16.44
N ILE A 329 -23.66 10.95 -15.89
CA ILE A 329 -22.88 12.00 -16.53
C ILE A 329 -21.41 11.75 -16.22
N SER A 330 -20.64 11.41 -17.26
CA SER A 330 -19.22 11.08 -17.18
C SER A 330 -18.29 12.29 -17.06
N ASP A 331 -18.75 13.43 -16.54
CA ASP A 331 -17.92 14.63 -16.39
C ASP A 331 -17.27 14.70 -14.98
N GLU A 332 -16.38 13.75 -14.74
CA GLU A 332 -15.59 13.69 -13.51
C GLU A 332 -14.79 14.99 -13.27
N ARG A 333 -14.21 15.53 -14.35
CA ARG A 333 -13.44 16.77 -14.30
C ARG A 333 -14.30 17.97 -13.93
N GLY A 334 -15.53 18.08 -14.48
CA GLY A 334 -16.47 19.15 -14.15
C GLY A 334 -16.88 19.13 -12.68
N ILE A 335 -17.21 17.95 -12.14
CA ILE A 335 -17.56 17.78 -10.73
C ILE A 335 -16.41 18.21 -9.81
N LEU A 336 -15.18 17.81 -10.12
CA LEU A 336 -14.00 18.17 -9.32
C LEU A 336 -13.65 19.66 -9.47
N THR A 337 -13.84 20.25 -10.64
CA THR A 337 -13.64 21.69 -10.86
C THR A 337 -14.63 22.51 -10.02
N ASP A 338 -15.91 22.14 -10.01
CA ASP A 338 -16.91 22.77 -9.15
C ASP A 338 -16.55 22.65 -7.67
N LEU A 339 -16.08 21.46 -7.23
CA LEU A 339 -15.60 21.25 -5.87
C LEU A 339 -14.43 22.19 -5.52
N VAL A 340 -13.40 22.28 -6.39
CA VAL A 340 -12.26 23.18 -6.20
C VAL A 340 -12.74 24.63 -6.05
N LEU A 341 -13.63 25.10 -6.93
CA LEU A 341 -14.15 26.46 -6.87
C LEU A 341 -14.90 26.73 -5.56
N ARG A 342 -15.79 25.84 -5.15
CA ARG A 342 -16.53 25.96 -3.87
C ARG A 342 -15.61 26.07 -2.66
N LEU A 343 -14.49 25.34 -2.64
CA LEU A 343 -13.56 25.32 -1.52
C LEU A 343 -12.63 26.54 -1.49
N THR A 344 -12.29 27.08 -2.65
CA THR A 344 -11.30 28.15 -2.80
C THR A 344 -11.93 29.55 -2.83
N VAL A 345 -13.09 29.74 -3.52
CA VAL A 345 -13.80 31.04 -3.60
C VAL A 345 -14.33 31.48 -2.25
N ALA A 346 -14.79 30.55 -1.42
CA ALA A 346 -15.23 30.87 -0.05
C ALA A 346 -14.11 31.49 0.84
N ARG A 347 -12.85 31.49 0.38
CA ARG A 347 -11.73 32.20 1.01
C ARG A 347 -11.72 33.70 0.68
N ALA A 348 -12.11 34.05 -0.56
CA ALA A 348 -12.08 35.42 -1.05
C ALA A 348 -13.18 36.31 -0.42
N GLU A 349 -14.30 35.71 0.01
CA GLU A 349 -15.42 36.42 0.64
C GLU A 349 -15.27 36.57 2.17
N ALA A 350 -14.31 35.88 2.78
CA ALA A 350 -14.06 35.88 4.22
C ALA A 350 -12.81 36.67 4.64
N ALA A 351 -12.06 37.23 3.68
CA ALA A 351 -10.89 38.07 3.86
C ALA A 351 -11.21 39.53 3.55
#